data_597df73cd27e47d4f83ff78999f3dcbc
#
_entry.id   597df73cd27e47d4f83ff78999f3dcbc
#
_cell.length_a   1.000
_cell.length_b   1.000
_cell.length_c   1.000
_cell.angle_alpha   90.00
_cell.angle_beta   90.00
_cell.angle_gamma   90.00
#
_symmetry.space_group_name_H-M   'P 1'
#
loop_
_entity.id
_entity.type
_entity.pdbx_description
1 polymer ?
#
loop_
_entity_poly.entity_id
_entity_poly.type
_entity_poly.pdbx_seq_one_letter_code
_entity_poly.pdbx_strand_id
1 'polypeptide(L)'
;EMQRSLVGSEMCIRDSSEAVEVATHTPGYRYVLGSVLNQVLLHQSVIGVESKIAMDKYGIKPDIIIGCAGGGSNLGGLISPFMGEKLRGEADYQFIAVEPASCPSLTRGVYAYDYCDTGMVCPLSKMYTLGSGFIPSASHAGGLRYHGMSSVLSQLYEDGYMEARSVEQTEVFKAAEKFARVEGILPAPESSHAIKVAIDEALKCKETGEEKTIFFGLTGTGYFDMYA
;
A
#
# COMPACT_ATOMS: atom_id res chain seq x y z
N GLU A 1 8.25 -2.08 -26.53
CA GLU A 1 7.78 -0.67 -26.65
C GLU A 1 6.64 -0.36 -25.69
N MET A 2 5.67 -1.28 -25.51
CA MET A 2 4.52 -1.05 -24.60
C MET A 2 4.93 -0.97 -23.11
N GLN A 3 5.95 -1.72 -22.68
CA GLN A 3 6.41 -1.68 -21.26
C GLN A 3 7.18 -0.41 -20.90
N ARG A 4 7.89 0.24 -21.83
CA ARG A 4 8.54 1.53 -21.58
C ARG A 4 7.55 2.67 -21.38
N SER A 5 6.36 2.55 -21.95
CA SER A 5 5.30 3.56 -21.81
C SER A 5 4.55 3.46 -20.47
N LEU A 6 4.55 2.29 -19.81
CA LEU A 6 3.91 2.09 -18.50
C LEU A 6 4.71 2.69 -17.33
N VAL A 7 5.98 3.03 -17.52
CA VAL A 7 6.84 3.64 -16.49
C VAL A 7 6.78 5.17 -16.48
N GLY A 8 6.19 5.79 -17.49
CA GLY A 8 6.01 7.24 -17.57
C GLY A 8 4.98 7.77 -16.56
N SER A 9 5.32 8.86 -15.86
CA SER A 9 4.46 9.46 -14.82
C SER A 9 3.08 9.89 -15.31
N GLU A 10 2.95 10.28 -16.55
CA GLU A 10 1.71 10.79 -17.13
C GLU A 10 0.71 9.69 -17.50
N MET A 11 1.17 8.48 -17.81
CA MET A 11 0.31 7.44 -18.36
C MET A 11 -0.68 6.86 -17.34
N CYS A 12 -0.25 6.53 -16.12
CA CYS A 12 -1.17 5.93 -15.14
C CYS A 12 -2.31 6.87 -14.74
N ILE A 13 -2.03 8.18 -14.61
CA ILE A 13 -3.04 9.18 -14.28
C ILE A 13 -3.95 9.44 -15.47
N ARG A 14 -3.37 9.56 -16.66
CA ARG A 14 -4.10 9.77 -17.91
C ARG A 14 -4.98 8.58 -18.25
N ASP A 15 -4.46 7.36 -18.17
CA ASP A 15 -5.19 6.13 -18.47
C ASP A 15 -6.40 5.96 -17.55
N SER A 16 -6.26 6.28 -16.25
CA SER A 16 -7.37 6.24 -15.29
C SER A 16 -8.45 7.28 -15.64
N SER A 17 -8.05 8.50 -16.01
CA SER A 17 -8.99 9.55 -16.39
C SER A 17 -9.70 9.22 -17.71
N GLU A 18 -9.00 8.70 -18.71
CA GLU A 18 -9.58 8.23 -19.96
C GLU A 18 -10.57 7.07 -19.74
N ALA A 19 -10.23 6.11 -18.86
CA ALA A 19 -11.11 5.01 -18.51
C ALA A 19 -12.41 5.49 -17.83
N VAL A 20 -12.32 6.46 -16.94
CA VAL A 20 -13.49 7.11 -16.31
C VAL A 20 -14.33 7.83 -17.36
N GLU A 21 -13.70 8.58 -18.27
CA GLU A 21 -14.40 9.30 -19.35
C GLU A 21 -15.16 8.33 -20.24
N VAL A 22 -14.52 7.25 -20.70
CA VAL A 22 -15.18 6.22 -21.53
C VAL A 22 -16.35 5.59 -20.78
N ALA A 23 -16.18 5.25 -19.50
CA ALA A 23 -17.24 4.62 -18.71
C ALA A 23 -18.45 5.54 -18.47
N THR A 24 -18.22 6.85 -18.39
CA THR A 24 -19.30 7.83 -18.19
C THR A 24 -20.06 8.18 -19.48
N HIS A 25 -19.39 8.17 -20.64
CA HIS A 25 -19.97 8.59 -21.91
C HIS A 25 -20.41 7.44 -22.83
N THR A 26 -20.03 6.19 -22.52
CA THR A 26 -20.35 5.04 -23.36
C THR A 26 -21.35 4.11 -22.65
N PRO A 27 -22.59 3.95 -23.17
CA PRO A 27 -23.57 3.05 -22.59
C PRO A 27 -23.05 1.61 -22.47
N GLY A 28 -23.24 0.99 -21.30
CA GLY A 28 -22.81 -0.39 -21.02
C GLY A 28 -21.38 -0.54 -20.48
N TYR A 29 -20.55 0.49 -20.56
CA TYR A 29 -19.23 0.49 -19.96
C TYR A 29 -19.30 0.75 -18.46
N ARG A 30 -18.32 0.21 -17.74
CA ARG A 30 -18.14 0.42 -16.28
C ARG A 30 -16.65 0.58 -15.99
N TYR A 31 -16.34 1.50 -15.09
CA TYR A 31 -14.98 1.67 -14.57
C TYR A 31 -14.82 0.92 -13.25
N VAL A 32 -13.78 0.11 -13.14
CA VAL A 32 -13.45 -0.62 -11.92
C VAL A 32 -12.21 0.03 -11.31
N LEU A 33 -12.43 0.92 -10.35
CA LEU A 33 -11.35 1.54 -9.58
C LEU A 33 -10.82 0.54 -8.55
N GLY A 34 -9.52 0.35 -8.51
CA GLY A 34 -8.86 -0.77 -7.83
C GLY A 34 -8.16 -0.45 -6.50
N SER A 35 -8.25 0.74 -5.89
CA SER A 35 -7.42 1.00 -4.71
C SER A 35 -8.10 1.69 -3.54
N VAL A 36 -8.61 2.89 -3.64
CA VAL A 36 -9.03 3.70 -2.47
C VAL A 36 -10.41 3.39 -1.91
N LEU A 37 -11.22 2.66 -2.65
CA LEU A 37 -12.63 2.45 -2.33
C LEU A 37 -12.82 1.36 -1.26
N ASN A 38 -13.77 1.58 -0.35
CA ASN A 38 -14.05 0.66 0.76
C ASN A 38 -14.43 -0.75 0.30
N GLN A 39 -15.17 -0.91 -0.83
CA GLN A 39 -15.49 -2.21 -1.38
C GLN A 39 -14.23 -2.98 -1.83
N VAL A 40 -13.19 -2.28 -2.29
CA VAL A 40 -11.93 -2.92 -2.68
C VAL A 40 -11.16 -3.38 -1.46
N LEU A 41 -11.13 -2.58 -0.38
CA LEU A 41 -10.57 -3.01 0.90
C LEU A 41 -11.29 -4.25 1.42
N LEU A 42 -12.63 -4.28 1.34
CA LEU A 42 -13.43 -5.42 1.74
C LEU A 42 -13.09 -6.68 0.93
N HIS A 43 -12.96 -6.59 -0.39
CA HIS A 43 -12.54 -7.73 -1.20
C HIS A 43 -11.13 -8.21 -0.84
N GLN A 44 -10.19 -7.30 -0.61
CA GLN A 44 -8.82 -7.64 -0.24
C GLN A 44 -8.68 -8.12 1.21
N SER A 45 -9.70 -7.99 2.04
CA SER A 45 -9.67 -8.51 3.41
C SER A 45 -9.49 -10.03 3.47
N VAL A 46 -9.78 -10.76 2.39
CA VAL A 46 -9.48 -12.20 2.27
C VAL A 46 -8.01 -12.50 2.58
N ILE A 47 -7.09 -11.62 2.16
CA ILE A 47 -5.65 -11.77 2.41
C ILE A 47 -5.36 -11.76 3.92
N GLY A 48 -5.91 -10.79 4.64
CA GLY A 48 -5.77 -10.68 6.09
C GLY A 48 -6.42 -11.85 6.82
N VAL A 49 -7.64 -12.21 6.42
CA VAL A 49 -8.42 -13.32 7.04
C VAL A 49 -7.70 -14.65 6.87
N GLU A 50 -7.24 -15.00 5.67
CA GLU A 50 -6.51 -16.25 5.43
C GLU A 50 -5.16 -16.27 6.15
N SER A 51 -4.45 -15.13 6.18
CA SER A 51 -3.21 -14.98 6.93
C SER A 51 -3.44 -15.21 8.43
N LYS A 52 -4.50 -14.62 9.00
CA LYS A 52 -4.84 -14.82 10.41
C LYS A 52 -5.19 -16.26 10.71
N ILE A 53 -6.01 -16.90 9.89
CA ILE A 53 -6.36 -18.33 10.05
C ILE A 53 -5.09 -19.21 10.02
N ALA A 54 -4.16 -18.91 9.11
CA ALA A 54 -2.91 -19.64 9.04
C ALA A 54 -2.04 -19.42 10.29
N MET A 55 -1.93 -18.18 10.76
CA MET A 55 -1.19 -17.84 11.98
C MET A 55 -1.79 -18.51 13.23
N ASP A 56 -3.10 -18.45 13.39
CA ASP A 56 -3.80 -19.11 14.50
C ASP A 56 -3.56 -20.60 14.50
N LYS A 57 -3.58 -21.26 13.32
CA LYS A 57 -3.30 -22.69 13.17
C LYS A 57 -1.90 -23.08 13.63
N TYR A 58 -0.92 -22.22 13.43
CA TYR A 58 0.48 -22.48 13.82
C TYR A 58 0.88 -21.83 15.15
N GLY A 59 -0.05 -21.19 15.86
CA GLY A 59 0.20 -20.52 17.13
C GLY A 59 1.10 -19.28 16.99
N ILE A 60 1.09 -18.64 15.83
CA ILE A 60 1.90 -17.45 15.54
C ILE A 60 1.05 -16.20 15.85
N LYS A 61 1.59 -15.30 16.67
CA LYS A 61 0.97 -13.99 16.93
C LYS A 61 1.95 -12.89 16.51
N PRO A 62 1.58 -12.03 15.56
CA PRO A 62 2.46 -10.93 15.16
C PRO A 62 2.46 -9.81 16.20
N ASP A 63 3.60 -9.16 16.39
CA ASP A 63 3.73 -7.92 17.16
C ASP A 63 3.65 -6.71 16.23
N ILE A 64 4.26 -6.82 15.04
CA ILE A 64 4.33 -5.75 14.05
C ILE A 64 3.77 -6.26 12.72
N ILE A 65 2.86 -5.50 12.13
CA ILE A 65 2.25 -5.81 10.84
C ILE A 65 2.56 -4.68 9.86
N ILE A 66 3.21 -5.01 8.74
CA ILE A 66 3.75 -4.05 7.78
C ILE A 66 3.16 -4.31 6.39
N GLY A 67 2.69 -3.27 5.72
CA GLY A 67 2.23 -3.37 4.34
C GLY A 67 2.54 -2.13 3.51
N CYS A 68 2.76 -2.32 2.21
CA CYS A 68 2.91 -1.19 1.30
C CYS A 68 1.56 -0.52 1.08
N ALA A 69 1.61 0.80 0.92
CA ALA A 69 0.43 1.64 0.80
C ALA A 69 0.57 2.66 -0.36
N GLY A 70 -0.24 2.46 -1.40
CA GLY A 70 -0.55 3.47 -2.40
C GLY A 70 -1.91 4.08 -2.10
N GLY A 71 -2.98 3.62 -2.75
CA GLY A 71 -4.36 3.96 -2.36
C GLY A 71 -4.86 3.25 -1.10
N GLY A 72 -4.14 2.26 -0.60
CA GLY A 72 -4.36 1.63 0.71
C GLY A 72 -5.16 0.33 0.71
N SER A 73 -5.72 -0.13 -0.42
CA SER A 73 -6.55 -1.35 -0.41
C SER A 73 -5.78 -2.61 0.00
N ASN A 74 -4.54 -2.76 -0.47
CA ASN A 74 -3.69 -3.91 -0.11
C ASN A 74 -3.39 -3.93 1.39
N LEU A 75 -2.92 -2.82 1.94
CA LEU A 75 -2.67 -2.69 3.38
C LEU A 75 -3.96 -2.88 4.19
N GLY A 76 -5.06 -2.20 3.79
CA GLY A 76 -6.35 -2.29 4.48
C GLY A 76 -6.89 -3.72 4.52
N GLY A 77 -6.77 -4.46 3.41
CA GLY A 77 -7.13 -5.87 3.36
C GLY A 77 -6.28 -6.73 4.29
N LEU A 78 -4.96 -6.52 4.27
CA LEU A 78 -4.02 -7.26 5.11
C LEU A 78 -4.29 -7.08 6.60
N ILE A 79 -4.46 -5.82 7.04
CA ILE A 79 -4.60 -5.51 8.48
C ILE A 79 -6.00 -5.70 9.02
N SER A 80 -7.04 -5.86 8.17
CA SER A 80 -8.44 -5.79 8.56
C SER A 80 -8.83 -6.66 9.77
N PRO A 81 -8.51 -7.98 9.86
CA PRO A 81 -8.88 -8.79 11.01
C PRO A 81 -8.11 -8.40 12.27
N PHE A 82 -6.83 -8.07 12.14
CA PHE A 82 -5.96 -7.66 13.25
C PHE A 82 -6.36 -6.28 13.78
N MET A 83 -6.69 -5.34 12.89
CA MET A 83 -7.20 -4.03 13.28
C MET A 83 -8.55 -4.16 14.00
N GLY A 84 -9.41 -5.09 13.56
CA GLY A 84 -10.65 -5.40 14.26
C GLY A 84 -10.42 -5.84 15.71
N GLU A 85 -9.42 -6.70 15.96
CA GLU A 85 -9.05 -7.11 17.34
C GLU A 85 -8.49 -5.93 18.15
N LYS A 86 -7.63 -5.10 17.55
CA LYS A 86 -7.10 -3.90 18.22
C LYS A 86 -8.21 -2.92 18.62
N LEU A 87 -9.14 -2.64 17.70
CA LEU A 87 -10.28 -1.73 17.96
C LEU A 87 -11.24 -2.26 19.05
N ARG A 88 -11.35 -3.58 19.22
CA ARG A 88 -12.12 -4.20 20.31
C ARG A 88 -11.33 -4.32 21.62
N GLY A 89 -10.04 -3.95 21.64
CA GLY A 89 -9.17 -4.08 22.79
C GLY A 89 -8.74 -5.53 23.10
N GLU A 90 -8.82 -6.43 22.13
CA GLU A 90 -8.47 -7.85 22.26
C GLU A 90 -6.97 -8.11 22.05
N ALA A 91 -6.30 -7.23 21.31
CA ALA A 91 -4.88 -7.32 21.03
C ALA A 91 -4.28 -5.92 20.75
N ASP A 92 -2.96 -5.81 20.95
CA ASP A 92 -2.22 -4.58 20.64
C ASP A 92 -1.13 -4.88 19.62
N TYR A 93 -1.48 -4.70 18.35
CA TYR A 93 -0.58 -4.80 17.20
C TYR A 93 -0.03 -3.42 16.83
N GLN A 94 1.24 -3.36 16.45
CA GLN A 94 1.81 -2.20 15.78
C GLN A 94 1.57 -2.34 14.27
N PHE A 95 0.91 -1.36 13.64
CA PHE A 95 0.69 -1.34 12.19
C PHE A 95 1.56 -0.27 11.55
N ILE A 96 2.24 -0.62 10.45
CA ILE A 96 3.10 0.29 9.71
C ILE A 96 2.69 0.29 8.23
N ALA A 97 2.17 1.42 7.77
CA ALA A 97 1.96 1.70 6.36
C ALA A 97 3.28 2.17 5.74
N VAL A 98 3.69 1.56 4.62
CA VAL A 98 4.91 1.96 3.92
C VAL A 98 4.57 2.51 2.56
N GLU A 99 4.93 3.77 2.34
CA GLU A 99 4.67 4.48 1.10
C GLU A 99 5.99 4.90 0.41
N PRO A 100 5.98 5.10 -0.91
CA PRO A 100 7.15 5.62 -1.61
C PRO A 100 7.36 7.09 -1.27
N ALA A 101 8.60 7.51 -1.12
CA ALA A 101 8.95 8.92 -0.90
C ALA A 101 8.51 9.84 -2.06
N SER A 102 8.23 9.27 -3.23
CA SER A 102 7.67 9.98 -4.39
C SER A 102 6.15 10.25 -4.31
N CYS A 103 5.42 9.52 -3.46
CA CYS A 103 3.97 9.66 -3.25
C CYS A 103 3.61 9.54 -1.76
N PRO A 104 4.11 10.44 -0.89
CA PRO A 104 4.00 10.31 0.55
C PRO A 104 2.67 10.87 1.08
N SER A 105 1.55 10.24 0.74
CA SER A 105 0.21 10.74 1.04
C SER A 105 -0.09 10.83 2.54
N LEU A 106 0.30 9.82 3.33
CA LEU A 106 0.13 9.81 4.78
C LEU A 106 1.16 10.70 5.49
N THR A 107 2.44 10.58 5.10
CA THR A 107 3.53 11.25 5.83
C THR A 107 3.69 12.72 5.49
N ARG A 108 3.24 13.19 4.31
CA ARG A 108 3.36 14.59 3.85
C ARG A 108 2.08 15.18 3.28
N GLY A 109 1.02 14.40 3.12
CA GLY A 109 -0.28 14.87 2.68
C GLY A 109 -1.03 15.63 3.75
N VAL A 110 -2.20 16.15 3.39
CA VAL A 110 -3.13 16.82 4.29
C VAL A 110 -4.40 15.99 4.45
N TYR A 111 -4.99 15.96 5.64
CA TYR A 111 -6.26 15.28 5.88
C TYR A 111 -7.41 16.18 5.48
N ALA A 112 -7.94 15.99 4.28
CA ALA A 112 -8.94 16.85 3.68
C ALA A 112 -9.93 16.08 2.78
N TYR A 113 -10.99 16.74 2.36
CA TYR A 113 -11.87 16.22 1.31
C TYR A 113 -11.20 16.43 -0.06
N ASP A 114 -11.08 15.37 -0.83
CA ASP A 114 -10.52 15.39 -2.17
C ASP A 114 -11.22 14.37 -3.08
N TYR A 115 -10.97 14.47 -4.38
CA TYR A 115 -11.46 13.51 -5.37
C TYR A 115 -10.56 12.29 -5.45
N CYS A 116 -11.17 11.11 -5.63
CA CYS A 116 -10.42 9.88 -5.83
C CYS A 116 -9.80 9.79 -7.22
N ASP A 117 -10.24 10.60 -8.16
CA ASP A 117 -9.79 10.63 -9.56
C ASP A 117 -9.39 12.04 -10.00
N THR A 118 -8.45 12.13 -10.93
CA THR A 118 -7.96 13.41 -11.48
C THR A 118 -9.01 14.11 -12.34
N GLY A 119 -9.99 13.39 -12.86
CA GLY A 119 -11.12 13.94 -13.62
C GLY A 119 -12.22 14.56 -12.76
N MET A 120 -12.13 14.46 -11.44
CA MET A 120 -13.11 14.98 -10.48
C MET A 120 -14.55 14.45 -10.70
N VAL A 121 -14.67 13.22 -11.20
CA VAL A 121 -15.96 12.56 -11.51
C VAL A 121 -16.48 11.77 -10.31
N CYS A 122 -15.59 11.19 -9.51
CA CYS A 122 -15.95 10.47 -8.30
C CYS A 122 -16.38 11.41 -7.18
N PRO A 123 -17.23 10.95 -6.25
CA PRO A 123 -17.59 11.74 -5.08
C PRO A 123 -16.36 12.11 -4.23
N LEU A 124 -16.44 13.27 -3.58
CA LEU A 124 -15.45 13.68 -2.59
C LEU A 124 -15.36 12.69 -1.43
N SER A 125 -14.16 12.34 -1.06
CA SER A 125 -13.85 11.49 0.09
C SER A 125 -12.88 12.20 1.03
N LYS A 126 -13.09 12.06 2.33
CA LYS A 126 -12.13 12.57 3.31
C LYS A 126 -10.94 11.62 3.40
N MET A 127 -9.76 12.11 3.09
CA MET A 127 -8.55 11.30 2.95
C MET A 127 -7.29 12.11 3.27
N TYR A 128 -6.20 11.42 3.57
CA TYR A 128 -4.88 12.01 3.45
C TYR A 128 -4.53 12.10 1.97
N THR A 129 -4.26 13.31 1.47
CA THR A 129 -4.05 13.58 0.05
C THR A 129 -2.91 14.53 -0.23
N LEU A 130 -2.26 14.33 -1.36
CA LEU A 130 -1.29 15.26 -1.96
C LEU A 130 -1.97 16.23 -2.95
N GLY A 131 -3.29 16.10 -3.12
CA GLY A 131 -4.11 16.81 -4.08
C GLY A 131 -4.43 16.00 -5.34
N SER A 132 -5.69 16.04 -5.80
CA SER A 132 -6.15 15.31 -6.99
C SER A 132 -5.43 15.69 -8.28
N GLY A 133 -4.79 16.86 -8.33
CA GLY A 133 -3.92 17.30 -9.42
C GLY A 133 -2.44 16.95 -9.22
N PHE A 134 -2.06 16.23 -8.16
CA PHE A 134 -0.67 15.83 -7.92
C PHE A 134 -0.18 14.83 -8.96
N ILE A 135 0.95 15.12 -9.58
CA ILE A 135 1.62 14.23 -10.53
C ILE A 135 2.86 13.65 -9.85
N PRO A 136 2.86 12.35 -9.49
CA PRO A 136 4.01 11.73 -8.87
C PRO A 136 5.17 11.64 -9.85
N SER A 137 6.40 11.79 -9.33
CA SER A 137 7.61 11.53 -10.12
C SER A 137 7.65 10.09 -10.62
N ALA A 138 8.40 9.83 -11.68
CA ALA A 138 8.58 8.48 -12.21
C ALA A 138 9.20 7.56 -11.14
N SER A 139 8.54 6.43 -10.89
CA SER A 139 9.04 5.38 -10.01
C SER A 139 8.62 4.02 -10.55
N HIS A 140 9.39 2.98 -10.25
CA HIS A 140 9.11 1.63 -10.74
C HIS A 140 7.98 0.92 -9.97
N ALA A 141 7.59 1.40 -8.79
CA ALA A 141 6.44 0.90 -8.04
C ALA A 141 5.14 1.57 -8.52
N GLY A 142 4.69 1.21 -9.72
CA GLY A 142 3.51 1.80 -10.37
C GLY A 142 2.24 1.70 -9.52
N GLY A 143 2.04 0.58 -8.82
CA GLY A 143 0.90 0.35 -7.95
C GLY A 143 0.85 1.24 -6.69
N LEU A 144 1.94 1.93 -6.35
CA LEU A 144 1.99 2.87 -5.22
C LEU A 144 1.94 4.35 -5.65
N ARG A 145 1.79 4.62 -6.94
CA ARG A 145 1.73 5.99 -7.48
C ARG A 145 0.31 6.53 -7.46
N TYR A 146 -0.14 6.96 -6.30
CA TYR A 146 -1.46 7.51 -6.10
C TYR A 146 -1.44 8.73 -5.16
N HIS A 147 -2.28 9.73 -5.42
CA HIS A 147 -2.26 11.01 -4.71
C HIS A 147 -2.92 10.97 -3.34
N GLY A 148 -3.73 9.96 -3.04
CA GLY A 148 -4.55 9.92 -1.81
C GLY A 148 -4.62 8.53 -1.18
N MET A 149 -4.94 8.49 0.09
CA MET A 149 -5.11 7.27 0.87
C MET A 149 -6.59 6.98 1.08
N SER A 150 -6.99 5.71 1.12
CA SER A 150 -8.38 5.33 1.41
C SER A 150 -8.90 6.01 2.68
N SER A 151 -10.18 6.37 2.69
CA SER A 151 -10.79 7.08 3.82
C SER A 151 -10.69 6.30 5.12
N VAL A 152 -10.81 4.96 5.07
CA VAL A 152 -10.70 4.09 6.26
C VAL A 152 -9.29 4.15 6.84
N LEU A 153 -8.26 3.97 6.02
CA LEU A 153 -6.87 4.03 6.50
C LEU A 153 -6.47 5.44 6.92
N SER A 154 -6.95 6.45 6.22
CA SER A 154 -6.73 7.85 6.61
C SER A 154 -7.29 8.13 8.00
N GLN A 155 -8.49 7.64 8.30
CA GLN A 155 -9.09 7.80 9.63
C GLN A 155 -8.28 7.03 10.69
N LEU A 156 -7.91 5.77 10.42
CA LEU A 156 -7.10 4.97 11.36
C LEU A 156 -5.74 5.61 11.65
N TYR A 157 -5.13 6.26 10.66
CA TYR A 157 -3.88 6.99 10.83
C TYR A 157 -4.09 8.27 11.63
N GLU A 158 -5.12 9.07 11.34
CA GLU A 158 -5.48 10.28 12.07
C GLU A 158 -5.77 9.99 13.56
N ASP A 159 -6.46 8.88 13.83
CA ASP A 159 -6.81 8.43 15.20
C ASP A 159 -5.63 7.75 15.93
N GLY A 160 -4.45 7.64 15.30
CA GLY A 160 -3.24 7.09 15.91
C GLY A 160 -3.22 5.56 16.05
N TYR A 161 -4.07 4.83 15.32
CA TYR A 161 -4.07 3.36 15.35
C TYR A 161 -2.95 2.73 14.52
N MET A 162 -2.32 3.48 13.62
CA MET A 162 -1.24 3.01 12.76
C MET A 162 -0.20 4.10 12.52
N GLU A 163 1.01 3.68 12.18
CA GLU A 163 2.12 4.53 11.75
C GLU A 163 2.23 4.55 10.22
N ALA A 164 2.90 5.58 9.69
CA ALA A 164 3.28 5.63 8.29
C ALA A 164 4.76 5.96 8.13
N ARG A 165 5.40 5.35 7.15
CA ARG A 165 6.80 5.61 6.80
C ARG A 165 6.95 5.72 5.29
N SER A 166 7.70 6.72 4.84
CA SER A 166 8.07 6.86 3.43
C SER A 166 9.50 6.37 3.19
N VAL A 167 9.72 5.67 2.06
CA VAL A 167 11.00 5.04 1.75
C VAL A 167 11.45 5.45 0.35
N GLU A 168 12.76 5.76 0.22
CA GLU A 168 13.39 6.09 -1.05
C GLU A 168 13.56 4.85 -1.95
N GLN A 169 13.30 5.01 -3.25
CA GLN A 169 13.33 3.91 -4.21
C GLN A 169 14.65 3.12 -4.19
N THR A 170 15.78 3.79 -4.09
CA THR A 170 17.10 3.13 -4.07
C THR A 170 17.27 2.20 -2.86
N GLU A 171 16.71 2.57 -1.70
CA GLU A 171 16.74 1.72 -0.51
C GLU A 171 15.78 0.54 -0.64
N VAL A 172 14.65 0.75 -1.31
CA VAL A 172 13.67 -0.31 -1.61
C VAL A 172 14.31 -1.37 -2.51
N PHE A 173 14.99 -0.99 -3.59
CA PHE A 173 15.65 -1.95 -4.49
C PHE A 173 16.81 -2.69 -3.83
N LYS A 174 17.62 -2.04 -2.99
CA LYS A 174 18.64 -2.71 -2.18
C LYS A 174 18.03 -3.78 -1.26
N ALA A 175 16.89 -3.47 -0.64
CA ALA A 175 16.19 -4.42 0.21
C ALA A 175 15.61 -5.60 -0.60
N ALA A 176 15.05 -5.32 -1.79
CA ALA A 176 14.52 -6.32 -2.71
C ALA A 176 15.61 -7.30 -3.17
N GLU A 177 16.76 -6.77 -3.60
CA GLU A 177 17.91 -7.57 -4.03
C GLU A 177 18.43 -8.46 -2.88
N LYS A 178 18.58 -7.87 -1.69
CA LYS A 178 19.01 -8.63 -0.50
C LYS A 178 18.02 -9.75 -0.18
N PHE A 179 16.72 -9.45 -0.18
CA PHE A 179 15.67 -10.42 0.08
C PHE A 179 15.68 -11.56 -0.94
N ALA A 180 15.77 -11.22 -2.23
CA ALA A 180 15.83 -12.24 -3.29
C ALA A 180 17.05 -13.15 -3.16
N ARG A 181 18.21 -12.61 -2.76
CA ARG A 181 19.43 -13.43 -2.54
C ARG A 181 19.34 -14.34 -1.33
N VAL A 182 18.64 -13.94 -0.28
CA VAL A 182 18.55 -14.70 0.98
C VAL A 182 17.41 -15.69 0.95
N GLU A 183 16.23 -15.27 0.48
CA GLU A 183 14.99 -16.06 0.53
C GLU A 183 14.70 -16.80 -0.79
N GLY A 184 15.40 -16.46 -1.88
CA GLY A 184 15.15 -17.05 -3.20
C GLY A 184 13.83 -16.61 -3.83
N ILE A 185 13.22 -15.54 -3.34
CA ILE A 185 11.95 -14.98 -3.82
C ILE A 185 12.22 -13.59 -4.37
N LEU A 186 11.87 -13.34 -5.63
CA LEU A 186 11.98 -12.02 -6.25
C LEU A 186 10.70 -11.22 -5.99
N PRO A 187 10.72 -10.22 -5.09
CA PRO A 187 9.53 -9.44 -4.75
C PRO A 187 9.22 -8.39 -5.80
N ALA A 188 7.94 -8.02 -5.92
CA ALA A 188 7.56 -6.84 -6.70
C ALA A 188 8.13 -5.55 -6.07
N PRO A 189 8.37 -4.49 -6.87
CA PRO A 189 8.82 -3.19 -6.35
C PRO A 189 7.90 -2.65 -5.24
N GLU A 190 6.60 -2.86 -5.35
CA GLU A 190 5.62 -2.45 -4.35
C GLU A 190 5.84 -3.12 -3.01
N SER A 191 5.87 -4.45 -2.97
CA SER A 191 6.06 -5.21 -1.72
C SER A 191 7.46 -5.02 -1.12
N SER A 192 8.43 -4.64 -1.94
CA SER A 192 9.79 -4.33 -1.50
C SER A 192 9.86 -3.13 -0.54
N HIS A 193 8.86 -2.23 -0.57
CA HIS A 193 8.72 -1.17 0.42
C HIS A 193 8.45 -1.75 1.81
N ALA A 194 7.54 -2.73 1.92
CA ALA A 194 7.28 -3.42 3.18
C ALA A 194 8.50 -4.23 3.65
N ILE A 195 9.20 -4.90 2.74
CA ILE A 195 10.44 -5.65 3.05
C ILE A 195 11.51 -4.73 3.62
N LYS A 196 11.71 -3.52 3.06
CA LYS A 196 12.69 -2.56 3.58
C LYS A 196 12.41 -2.23 5.03
N VAL A 197 11.17 -1.91 5.37
CA VAL A 197 10.79 -1.56 6.74
C VAL A 197 10.82 -2.79 7.66
N ALA A 198 10.48 -3.98 7.17
CA ALA A 198 10.62 -5.22 7.94
C ALA A 198 12.08 -5.51 8.31
N ILE A 199 13.01 -5.27 7.38
CA ILE A 199 14.46 -5.38 7.66
C ILE A 199 14.87 -4.35 8.71
N ASP A 200 14.41 -3.11 8.62
CA ASP A 200 14.75 -2.06 9.58
C ASP A 200 14.24 -2.39 10.99
N GLU A 201 13.00 -2.87 11.10
CA GLU A 201 12.46 -3.30 12.41
C GLU A 201 13.21 -4.53 12.96
N ALA A 202 13.57 -5.48 12.11
CA ALA A 202 14.38 -6.62 12.55
C ALA A 202 15.78 -6.21 13.04
N LEU A 203 16.41 -5.23 12.38
CA LEU A 203 17.70 -4.67 12.81
C LEU A 203 17.55 -3.94 14.14
N LYS A 204 16.48 -3.15 14.31
CA LYS A 204 16.17 -2.48 15.57
C LYS A 204 15.95 -3.49 16.71
N CYS A 205 15.21 -4.57 16.46
CA CYS A 205 15.04 -5.66 17.44
C CYS A 205 16.39 -6.29 17.83
N LYS A 206 17.29 -6.47 16.86
CA LYS A 206 18.64 -6.97 17.12
C LYS A 206 19.46 -6.01 18.00
N GLU A 207 19.34 -4.71 17.78
CA GLU A 207 20.06 -3.68 18.57
C GLU A 207 19.50 -3.55 20.00
N THR A 208 18.17 -3.62 20.15
CA THR A 208 17.50 -3.50 21.46
C THR A 208 17.48 -4.81 22.26
N GLY A 209 17.71 -5.95 21.60
CA GLY A 209 17.57 -7.27 22.21
C GLY A 209 16.11 -7.70 22.40
N GLU A 210 15.15 -6.99 21.80
CA GLU A 210 13.74 -7.37 21.85
C GLU A 210 13.44 -8.49 20.84
N GLU A 211 12.70 -9.49 21.27
CA GLU A 211 12.16 -10.54 20.40
C GLU A 211 10.77 -10.14 19.92
N LYS A 212 10.57 -9.99 18.59
CA LYS A 212 9.28 -9.64 17.99
C LYS A 212 9.00 -10.47 16.75
N THR A 213 7.75 -10.84 16.57
CA THR A 213 7.25 -11.44 15.34
C THR A 213 6.80 -10.36 14.39
N ILE A 214 7.48 -10.24 13.24
CA ILE A 214 7.19 -9.26 12.20
C ILE A 214 6.44 -9.94 11.07
N PHE A 215 5.22 -9.52 10.82
CA PHE A 215 4.41 -9.95 9.68
C PHE A 215 4.38 -8.84 8.62
N PHE A 216 4.74 -9.14 7.40
CA PHE A 216 4.67 -8.17 6.30
C PHE A 216 3.98 -8.74 5.07
N GLY A 217 3.33 -7.87 4.31
CA GLY A 217 2.67 -8.22 3.06
C GLY A 217 3.68 -8.41 1.94
N LEU A 218 3.89 -9.67 1.50
CA LEU A 218 4.67 -10.01 0.32
C LEU A 218 3.71 -10.23 -0.86
N THR A 219 3.29 -9.15 -1.48
CA THR A 219 2.31 -9.14 -2.56
C THR A 219 2.97 -8.84 -3.90
N GLY A 220 2.60 -9.60 -4.92
CA GLY A 220 3.18 -9.47 -6.26
C GLY A 220 4.55 -10.15 -6.42
N THR A 221 4.97 -10.26 -7.66
CA THR A 221 6.26 -10.84 -8.07
C THR A 221 7.05 -9.84 -8.90
N GLY A 222 8.37 -9.82 -8.76
CA GLY A 222 9.27 -8.97 -9.52
C GLY A 222 9.64 -9.51 -10.91
N TYR A 223 9.13 -10.65 -11.33
CA TYR A 223 9.49 -11.22 -12.64
C TYR A 223 9.12 -10.34 -13.83
N PHE A 224 8.16 -9.45 -13.68
CA PHE A 224 7.78 -8.48 -14.72
C PHE A 224 8.59 -7.18 -14.67
N ASP A 225 9.42 -6.99 -13.63
CA ASP A 225 10.18 -5.77 -13.34
C ASP A 225 11.70 -5.96 -13.45
N MET A 226 12.14 -6.99 -14.21
CA MET A 226 13.57 -7.37 -14.32
C MET A 226 14.47 -6.30 -14.94
N TYR A 227 13.89 -5.25 -15.52
CA TYR A 227 14.62 -4.11 -16.12
C TYR A 227 14.60 -2.84 -15.24
N ALA A 228 14.02 -2.94 -14.03
CA ALA A 228 13.91 -1.84 -13.09
C ALA A 228 15.22 -1.55 -12.33
#